data_26b91bf9a73a5ce25f16a8e08c774819
#
_entry.id   26b91bf9a73a5ce25f16a8e08c774819
#
_cell.length_a   1.000
_cell.length_b   1.000
_cell.length_c   1.000
_cell.angle_alpha   90.00
_cell.angle_beta   90.00
_cell.angle_gamma   90.00
#
_symmetry.space_group_name_H-M   'P 1'
#
loop_
_entity.id
_entity.type
_entity.pdbx_description
1 polymer ?
#
loop_
_entity_poly.entity_id
_entity_poly.type
_entity_poly.pdbx_seq_one_letter_code
_entity_poly.pdbx_strand_id
1 'polypeptide(L)'
;MSDSLHEQKILILDFGSQYTQNIARKVRECEVYCEIHPCTMTMDKISEFNAKGIILSGGPASVLDSNSPLCSSKLFELEIPVLGICYGMQLITHLLGGKVDPSEQREFGRAELKLKEFSHLFEEVKNNSTVWMSHGDQISKLPNKFKSIAFTGNSPLAAIENPIKKIYGLQFHPEVIHTVEGEKILKNFLFKI
;
A
#
# COMPACT_ATOMS: atom_id res chain seq x y z
N MET A 1 9.52 -26.04 17.32
CA MET A 1 10.08 -24.85 16.61
C MET A 1 9.34 -24.48 15.31
N SER A 2 8.19 -25.10 14.98
CA SER A 2 7.40 -24.79 13.77
C SER A 2 6.26 -23.77 13.98
N ASP A 3 5.93 -23.42 15.22
CA ASP A 3 4.77 -22.54 15.48
C ASP A 3 5.08 -21.03 15.31
N SER A 4 6.34 -20.61 15.42
CA SER A 4 6.69 -19.18 15.37
C SER A 4 6.59 -18.55 13.97
N LEU A 5 6.75 -19.33 12.91
CA LEU A 5 6.67 -18.83 11.52
C LEU A 5 5.25 -18.46 11.10
N HIS A 6 4.23 -19.05 11.75
CA HIS A 6 2.82 -18.75 11.47
C HIS A 6 2.23 -17.63 12.35
N GLU A 7 2.98 -17.15 13.34
CA GLU A 7 2.50 -16.07 14.22
C GLU A 7 2.51 -14.69 13.55
N GLN A 8 3.39 -14.48 12.57
CA GLN A 8 3.46 -13.25 11.77
C GLN A 8 2.96 -13.52 10.36
N LYS A 9 1.64 -13.41 10.13
CA LYS A 9 1.07 -13.61 8.80
C LYS A 9 0.59 -12.30 8.22
N ILE A 10 0.91 -12.11 6.93
CA ILE A 10 0.42 -10.99 6.13
C ILE A 10 -0.66 -11.48 5.18
N LEU A 11 -1.79 -10.79 5.20
CA LEU A 11 -2.85 -10.97 4.23
C LEU A 11 -2.63 -10.00 3.06
N ILE A 12 -2.59 -10.51 1.84
CA ILE A 12 -2.52 -9.69 0.63
C ILE A 12 -3.87 -9.79 -0.07
N LEU A 13 -4.58 -8.68 -0.20
CA LEU A 13 -5.81 -8.60 -0.97
C LEU A 13 -5.48 -8.17 -2.40
N ASP A 14 -5.87 -9.01 -3.37
CA ASP A 14 -5.57 -8.82 -4.79
C ASP A 14 -6.67 -8.04 -5.49
N PHE A 15 -6.31 -6.90 -6.06
CA PHE A 15 -7.17 -6.03 -6.87
C PHE A 15 -6.87 -6.15 -8.39
N GLY A 16 -6.23 -7.24 -8.79
CA GLY A 16 -5.94 -7.54 -10.20
C GLY A 16 -4.60 -7.00 -10.69
N SER A 17 -3.66 -6.68 -9.80
CA SER A 17 -2.33 -6.25 -10.22
C SER A 17 -1.52 -7.40 -10.80
N GLN A 18 -0.85 -7.14 -11.94
CA GLN A 18 0.17 -8.05 -12.46
C GLN A 18 1.38 -8.22 -11.50
N TYR A 19 1.51 -7.36 -10.49
CA TYR A 19 2.62 -7.36 -9.53
C TYR A 19 2.24 -7.98 -8.16
N THR A 20 1.00 -8.46 -7.96
CA THR A 20 0.57 -9.03 -6.67
C THR A 20 1.47 -10.18 -6.22
N GLN A 21 1.91 -11.05 -7.16
CA GLN A 21 2.85 -12.13 -6.85
C GLN A 21 4.24 -11.62 -6.43
N ASN A 22 4.67 -10.45 -6.94
CA ASN A 22 5.92 -9.85 -6.51
C ASN A 22 5.84 -9.33 -5.07
N ILE A 23 4.68 -8.79 -4.65
CA ILE A 23 4.44 -8.41 -3.25
C ILE A 23 4.63 -9.64 -2.35
N ALA A 24 3.94 -10.75 -2.66
CA ALA A 24 4.04 -11.97 -1.88
C ALA A 24 5.47 -12.53 -1.84
N ARG A 25 6.17 -12.50 -2.98
CA ARG A 25 7.57 -12.93 -3.04
C ARG A 25 8.45 -12.08 -2.13
N LYS A 26 8.31 -10.75 -2.18
CA LYS A 26 9.10 -9.83 -1.34
C LYS A 26 8.81 -10.01 0.15
N VAL A 27 7.57 -10.26 0.54
CA VAL A 27 7.21 -10.59 1.93
C VAL A 27 7.88 -11.90 2.36
N ARG A 28 7.85 -12.93 1.52
CA ARG A 28 8.50 -14.24 1.80
C ARG A 28 10.02 -14.17 1.83
N GLU A 29 10.64 -13.32 1.00
CA GLU A 29 12.09 -13.03 1.05
C GLU A 29 12.50 -12.40 2.40
N CYS A 30 11.54 -11.78 3.11
CA CYS A 30 11.73 -11.30 4.49
C CYS A 30 11.42 -12.36 5.57
N GLU A 31 11.26 -13.64 5.18
CA GLU A 31 10.93 -14.76 6.08
C GLU A 31 9.56 -14.61 6.79
N VAL A 32 8.63 -13.84 6.22
CA VAL A 32 7.27 -13.63 6.72
C VAL A 32 6.29 -14.43 5.89
N TYR A 33 5.40 -15.18 6.57
CA TYR A 33 4.33 -15.92 5.91
C TYR A 33 3.29 -14.96 5.34
N CYS A 34 2.83 -15.21 4.12
CA CYS A 34 1.74 -14.45 3.51
C CYS A 34 0.87 -15.30 2.60
N GLU A 35 -0.39 -14.92 2.51
CA GLU A 35 -1.35 -15.47 1.55
C GLU A 35 -1.94 -14.36 0.69
N ILE A 36 -2.24 -14.69 -0.57
CA ILE A 36 -2.97 -13.82 -1.50
C ILE A 36 -4.41 -14.31 -1.54
N HIS A 37 -5.33 -13.41 -1.28
CA HIS A 37 -6.77 -13.65 -1.38
C HIS A 37 -7.43 -12.59 -2.27
N PRO A 38 -8.57 -12.89 -2.89
CA PRO A 38 -9.29 -11.91 -3.70
C PRO A 38 -9.79 -10.75 -2.82
N CYS A 39 -9.86 -9.56 -3.40
CA CYS A 39 -10.36 -8.35 -2.73
C CYS A 39 -11.78 -8.50 -2.18
N THR A 40 -12.54 -9.46 -2.69
CA THR A 40 -13.90 -9.81 -2.25
C THR A 40 -13.96 -10.73 -1.03
N MET A 41 -12.80 -11.05 -0.40
CA MET A 41 -12.76 -11.83 0.83
C MET A 41 -13.66 -11.22 1.90
N THR A 42 -14.51 -12.04 2.52
CA THR A 42 -15.48 -11.54 3.52
C THR A 42 -14.79 -11.14 4.83
N MET A 43 -15.39 -10.22 5.57
CA MET A 43 -14.82 -9.75 6.84
C MET A 43 -14.64 -10.88 7.86
N ASP A 44 -15.54 -11.85 7.88
CA ASP A 44 -15.42 -13.03 8.77
C ASP A 44 -14.14 -13.80 8.46
N LYS A 45 -13.88 -14.09 7.18
CA LYS A 45 -12.66 -14.79 6.75
C LYS A 45 -11.39 -13.96 7.01
N ILE A 46 -11.45 -12.63 6.83
CA ILE A 46 -10.33 -11.73 7.16
C ILE A 46 -10.01 -11.81 8.66
N SER A 47 -11.05 -11.78 9.50
CA SER A 47 -10.89 -11.91 10.95
C SER A 47 -10.36 -13.28 11.37
N GLU A 48 -10.88 -14.37 10.79
CA GLU A 48 -10.42 -15.75 11.02
C GLU A 48 -8.96 -15.96 10.59
N PHE A 49 -8.53 -15.27 9.53
CA PHE A 49 -7.15 -15.34 9.06
C PHE A 49 -6.16 -14.84 10.12
N ASN A 50 -6.58 -13.93 10.99
CA ASN A 50 -5.77 -13.36 12.08
C ASN A 50 -4.42 -12.78 11.59
N ALA A 51 -4.48 -11.93 10.56
CA ALA A 51 -3.31 -11.25 10.01
C ALA A 51 -2.67 -10.30 11.02
N LYS A 52 -1.35 -10.15 10.96
CA LYS A 52 -0.60 -9.09 11.67
C LYS A 52 -0.43 -7.83 10.84
N GLY A 53 -0.68 -7.91 9.56
CA GLY A 53 -0.70 -6.79 8.61
C GLY A 53 -1.47 -7.17 7.35
N ILE A 54 -2.03 -6.18 6.69
CA ILE A 54 -2.79 -6.36 5.45
C ILE A 54 -2.18 -5.47 4.37
N ILE A 55 -1.93 -6.05 3.19
CA ILE A 55 -1.47 -5.30 2.02
C ILE A 55 -2.58 -5.31 0.97
N LEU A 56 -3.00 -4.13 0.53
CA LEU A 56 -3.90 -3.94 -0.59
C LEU A 56 -3.05 -3.73 -1.85
N SER A 57 -3.14 -4.64 -2.81
CA SER A 57 -2.33 -4.57 -4.03
C SER A 57 -2.69 -3.39 -4.92
N GLY A 58 -1.89 -3.15 -5.94
CA GLY A 58 -2.27 -2.34 -7.08
C GLY A 58 -3.40 -2.99 -7.90
N GLY A 59 -3.81 -2.35 -8.96
CA GLY A 59 -4.80 -2.85 -9.90
C GLY A 59 -4.91 -1.97 -11.14
N PRO A 60 -5.46 -2.50 -12.25
CA PRO A 60 -5.60 -1.75 -13.50
C PRO A 60 -6.85 -0.84 -13.52
N ALA A 61 -7.77 -1.02 -12.57
CA ALA A 61 -9.01 -0.26 -12.51
C ALA A 61 -8.80 1.14 -11.91
N SER A 62 -9.78 2.03 -12.13
CA SER A 62 -9.91 3.28 -11.40
C SER A 62 -10.93 3.12 -10.26
N VAL A 63 -10.66 3.69 -9.09
CA VAL A 63 -11.65 3.73 -7.99
C VAL A 63 -12.87 4.58 -8.32
N LEU A 64 -12.82 5.33 -9.42
CA LEU A 64 -13.91 6.16 -9.94
C LEU A 64 -14.87 5.37 -10.83
N ASP A 65 -14.49 4.18 -11.27
CA ASP A 65 -15.32 3.33 -12.11
C ASP A 65 -16.42 2.65 -11.28
N SER A 66 -17.62 2.56 -11.83
CA SER A 66 -18.78 1.97 -11.15
C SER A 66 -18.61 0.49 -10.80
N ASN A 67 -17.75 -0.23 -11.54
CA ASN A 67 -17.46 -1.65 -11.35
C ASN A 67 -16.04 -1.89 -10.79
N SER A 68 -15.45 -0.87 -10.14
CA SER A 68 -14.13 -1.00 -9.56
C SER A 68 -14.11 -2.07 -8.44
N PRO A 69 -13.03 -2.87 -8.33
CA PRO A 69 -12.92 -3.85 -7.26
C PRO A 69 -12.75 -3.15 -5.92
N LEU A 70 -13.64 -3.44 -4.97
CA LEU A 70 -13.65 -2.83 -3.65
C LEU A 70 -13.46 -3.89 -2.56
N CYS A 71 -12.94 -3.50 -1.41
CA CYS A 71 -13.04 -4.25 -0.17
C CYS A 71 -13.95 -3.53 0.82
N SER A 72 -14.31 -4.18 1.91
CA SER A 72 -15.11 -3.57 2.97
C SER A 72 -14.32 -2.48 3.70
N SER A 73 -14.91 -1.29 3.90
CA SER A 73 -14.32 -0.23 4.73
C SER A 73 -14.16 -0.63 6.21
N LYS A 74 -14.90 -1.64 6.68
CA LYS A 74 -14.75 -2.21 8.03
C LYS A 74 -13.37 -2.82 8.27
N LEU A 75 -12.63 -3.14 7.19
CA LEU A 75 -11.23 -3.58 7.28
C LEU A 75 -10.36 -2.58 8.06
N PHE A 76 -10.61 -1.28 7.91
CA PHE A 76 -9.86 -0.23 8.61
C PHE A 76 -10.28 -0.01 10.07
N GLU A 77 -11.24 -0.79 10.56
CA GLU A 77 -11.68 -0.80 11.96
C GLU A 77 -11.02 -1.93 12.77
N LEU A 78 -10.31 -2.87 12.10
CA LEU A 78 -9.69 -4.04 12.73
C LEU A 78 -8.43 -3.72 13.57
N GLU A 79 -7.96 -2.47 13.56
CA GLU A 79 -6.72 -2.03 14.23
C GLU A 79 -5.45 -2.80 13.79
N ILE A 80 -5.52 -3.47 12.64
CA ILE A 80 -4.41 -4.17 12.00
C ILE A 80 -3.70 -3.19 11.05
N PRO A 81 -2.36 -3.15 11.03
CA PRO A 81 -1.62 -2.34 10.07
C PRO A 81 -2.03 -2.62 8.63
N VAL A 82 -2.26 -1.56 7.83
CA VAL A 82 -2.66 -1.66 6.42
C VAL A 82 -1.71 -0.87 5.54
N LEU A 83 -1.22 -1.48 4.47
CA LEU A 83 -0.45 -0.83 3.41
C LEU A 83 -1.20 -0.93 2.09
N GLY A 84 -1.59 0.20 1.50
CA GLY A 84 -2.14 0.27 0.14
C GLY A 84 -1.05 0.63 -0.87
N ILE A 85 -0.95 -0.13 -1.97
CA ILE A 85 0.00 0.10 -3.05
C ILE A 85 -0.77 0.53 -4.30
N CYS A 86 -0.43 1.68 -4.89
CA CYS A 86 -1.00 2.25 -6.10
C CYS A 86 -2.55 2.30 -6.01
N TYR A 87 -3.27 1.43 -6.69
CA TYR A 87 -4.73 1.31 -6.57
C TYR A 87 -5.17 1.16 -5.10
N GLY A 88 -4.46 0.33 -4.31
CA GLY A 88 -4.76 0.14 -2.88
C GLY A 88 -4.68 1.43 -2.06
N MET A 89 -3.75 2.33 -2.37
CA MET A 89 -3.67 3.66 -1.73
C MET A 89 -4.86 4.54 -2.13
N GLN A 90 -5.22 4.54 -3.41
CA GLN A 90 -6.39 5.28 -3.92
C GLN A 90 -7.68 4.76 -3.29
N LEU A 91 -7.81 3.44 -3.15
CA LEU A 91 -8.94 2.78 -2.51
C LEU A 91 -9.07 3.17 -1.02
N ILE A 92 -7.97 3.15 -0.26
CA ILE A 92 -7.94 3.66 1.13
C ILE A 92 -8.47 5.09 1.17
N THR A 93 -7.96 5.93 0.28
CA THR A 93 -8.37 7.34 0.21
C THR A 93 -9.86 7.48 -0.09
N HIS A 94 -10.36 6.76 -1.08
CA HIS A 94 -11.77 6.78 -1.48
C HIS A 94 -12.69 6.31 -0.35
N LEU A 95 -12.39 5.15 0.26
CA LEU A 95 -13.23 4.57 1.31
C LEU A 95 -13.21 5.35 2.63
N LEU A 96 -12.15 6.12 2.90
CA LEU A 96 -12.03 6.91 4.13
C LEU A 96 -12.38 8.39 3.95
N GLY A 97 -13.03 8.76 2.83
CA GLY A 97 -13.62 10.09 2.61
C GLY A 97 -12.64 11.15 2.11
N GLY A 98 -11.51 10.71 1.55
CA GLY A 98 -10.66 11.56 0.72
C GLY A 98 -11.21 11.69 -0.71
N LYS A 99 -10.40 12.24 -1.63
CA LYS A 99 -10.78 12.40 -3.02
C LYS A 99 -9.67 11.93 -3.95
N VAL A 100 -10.06 11.18 -4.97
CA VAL A 100 -9.23 10.75 -6.09
C VAL A 100 -9.78 11.39 -7.35
N ASP A 101 -8.92 11.92 -8.19
CA ASP A 101 -9.30 12.53 -9.46
C ASP A 101 -8.40 11.96 -10.58
N PRO A 102 -8.87 11.94 -11.83
CA PRO A 102 -8.01 11.65 -12.98
C PRO A 102 -6.84 12.63 -13.02
N SER A 103 -5.62 12.13 -13.22
CA SER A 103 -4.45 13.00 -13.35
C SER A 103 -4.34 13.53 -14.79
N GLU A 104 -4.12 14.84 -14.93
CA GLU A 104 -3.78 15.45 -16.21
C GLU A 104 -2.40 14.97 -16.71
N GLN A 105 -1.51 14.70 -15.76
CA GLN A 105 -0.16 14.16 -16.03
C GLN A 105 -0.06 12.76 -15.49
N ARG A 106 -0.40 11.77 -16.34
CA ARG A 106 -0.19 10.36 -15.99
C ARG A 106 1.29 10.11 -15.72
N GLU A 107 1.59 9.36 -14.67
CA GLU A 107 2.96 9.09 -14.26
C GLU A 107 3.28 7.60 -14.44
N PHE A 108 4.12 7.31 -15.44
CA PHE A 108 4.60 5.96 -15.74
C PHE A 108 6.12 5.95 -15.82
N GLY A 109 6.75 5.00 -15.13
CA GLY A 109 8.19 4.83 -15.14
C GLY A 109 8.87 5.36 -13.87
N ARG A 110 10.11 5.80 -14.03
CA ARG A 110 10.97 6.22 -12.91
C ARG A 110 10.65 7.63 -12.45
N ALA A 111 10.52 7.80 -11.14
CA ALA A 111 10.40 9.11 -10.50
C ALA A 111 11.35 9.21 -9.30
N GLU A 112 11.75 10.42 -8.93
CA GLU A 112 12.53 10.70 -7.74
C GLU A 112 11.61 10.94 -6.55
N LEU A 113 11.74 10.11 -5.50
CA LEU A 113 10.95 10.22 -4.27
C LEU A 113 11.61 11.20 -3.30
N LYS A 114 10.86 12.23 -2.90
CA LYS A 114 11.28 13.21 -1.90
C LYS A 114 10.50 12.99 -0.61
N LEU A 115 11.22 12.71 0.48
CA LEU A 115 10.63 12.53 1.79
C LEU A 115 10.30 13.90 2.40
N LYS A 116 9.12 14.01 3.04
CA LYS A 116 8.65 15.26 3.68
C LYS A 116 8.90 15.29 5.17
N GLU A 117 8.49 14.22 5.83
CA GLU A 117 8.48 14.11 7.28
C GLU A 117 8.97 12.75 7.72
N PHE A 118 9.34 12.63 8.99
CA PHE A 118 9.65 11.33 9.57
C PHE A 118 8.42 10.40 9.51
N SER A 119 8.66 9.18 9.04
CA SER A 119 7.72 8.08 9.08
C SER A 119 8.48 6.78 9.31
N HIS A 120 7.97 5.90 10.16
CA HIS A 120 8.55 4.57 10.34
C HIS A 120 8.58 3.77 9.04
N LEU A 121 7.65 4.03 8.11
CA LEU A 121 7.65 3.39 6.79
C LEU A 121 8.90 3.73 5.97
N PHE A 122 9.48 4.92 6.16
CA PHE A 122 10.67 5.41 5.44
C PHE A 122 11.93 5.45 6.31
N GLU A 123 11.95 4.76 7.44
CA GLU A 123 13.13 4.69 8.28
C GLU A 123 14.32 4.11 7.51
N GLU A 124 15.45 4.81 7.54
CA GLU A 124 16.67 4.50 6.78
C GLU A 124 16.53 4.46 5.24
N VAL A 125 15.39 4.87 4.69
CA VAL A 125 15.21 5.05 3.25
C VAL A 125 15.91 6.34 2.81
N LYS A 126 16.70 6.25 1.74
CA LYS A 126 17.41 7.42 1.21
C LYS A 126 16.44 8.40 0.56
N ASN A 127 16.54 9.67 0.92
CA ASN A 127 15.86 10.75 0.20
C ASN A 127 16.37 10.82 -1.24
N ASN A 128 15.53 11.25 -2.17
CA ASN A 128 15.80 11.29 -3.61
C ASN A 128 16.07 9.90 -4.22
N SER A 129 15.56 8.82 -3.62
CA SER A 129 15.65 7.49 -4.21
C SER A 129 14.70 7.33 -5.39
N THR A 130 15.06 6.46 -6.34
CA THR A 130 14.21 6.16 -7.49
C THR A 130 13.07 5.21 -7.11
N VAL A 131 11.85 5.57 -7.51
CA VAL A 131 10.65 4.75 -7.38
C VAL A 131 10.01 4.50 -8.75
N TRP A 132 9.19 3.44 -8.85
CA TRP A 132 8.45 3.11 -10.07
C TRP A 132 6.99 3.51 -9.94
N MET A 133 6.57 4.43 -10.80
CA MET A 133 5.20 4.93 -10.91
C MET A 133 4.45 4.21 -12.04
N SER A 134 3.17 3.95 -11.84
CA SER A 134 2.27 3.37 -12.87
C SER A 134 0.82 3.70 -12.55
N HIS A 135 0.43 4.97 -12.72
CA HIS A 135 -0.93 5.41 -12.40
C HIS A 135 -1.45 6.51 -13.33
N GLY A 136 -2.77 6.49 -13.56
CA GLY A 136 -3.50 7.50 -14.30
C GLY A 136 -4.37 8.40 -13.43
N ASP A 137 -4.65 7.99 -12.19
CA ASP A 137 -5.40 8.75 -11.21
C ASP A 137 -4.48 9.20 -10.07
N GLN A 138 -4.86 10.28 -9.39
CA GLN A 138 -4.10 10.83 -8.28
C GLN A 138 -5.02 11.23 -7.11
N ILE A 139 -4.47 11.22 -5.91
CA ILE A 139 -5.18 11.74 -4.74
C ILE A 139 -5.12 13.27 -4.79
N SER A 140 -6.28 13.91 -4.75
CA SER A 140 -6.42 15.37 -4.70
C SER A 140 -6.76 15.90 -3.29
N LYS A 141 -7.36 15.03 -2.44
CA LYS A 141 -7.69 15.38 -1.06
C LYS A 141 -7.45 14.18 -0.15
N LEU A 142 -6.65 14.38 0.88
CA LEU A 142 -6.40 13.37 1.91
C LEU A 142 -7.66 13.08 2.74
N PRO A 143 -7.86 11.83 3.20
CA PRO A 143 -8.82 11.55 4.25
C PRO A 143 -8.45 12.26 5.55
N ASN A 144 -9.43 12.42 6.44
CA ASN A 144 -9.19 13.05 7.74
C ASN A 144 -8.13 12.29 8.55
N LYS A 145 -7.24 13.02 9.23
CA LYS A 145 -6.11 12.50 10.04
C LYS A 145 -5.00 11.82 9.23
N PHE A 146 -5.04 11.88 7.90
CA PHE A 146 -3.91 11.48 7.07
C PHE A 146 -2.99 12.67 6.82
N LYS A 147 -1.70 12.35 6.64
CA LYS A 147 -0.69 13.31 6.19
C LYS A 147 0.12 12.76 5.03
N SER A 148 0.68 13.65 4.22
CA SER A 148 1.63 13.29 3.16
C SER A 148 3.01 13.13 3.76
N ILE A 149 3.66 12.00 3.50
CA ILE A 149 5.01 11.69 4.00
C ILE A 149 6.06 11.68 2.89
N ALA A 150 5.65 11.66 1.61
CA ALA A 150 6.55 11.80 0.47
C ALA A 150 5.82 12.31 -0.77
N PHE A 151 6.60 12.83 -1.74
CA PHE A 151 6.12 13.34 -3.02
C PHE A 151 7.14 13.07 -4.14
N THR A 152 6.67 13.15 -5.39
CA THR A 152 7.52 13.20 -6.59
C THR A 152 7.27 14.51 -7.36
N GLY A 153 7.94 14.68 -8.48
CA GLY A 153 7.74 15.86 -9.32
C GLY A 153 6.29 16.05 -9.80
N ASN A 154 5.59 14.95 -10.11
CA ASN A 154 4.23 14.96 -10.65
C ASN A 154 3.17 14.46 -9.65
N SER A 155 3.58 13.86 -8.55
CA SER A 155 2.67 13.29 -7.53
C SER A 155 2.93 13.94 -6.16
N PRO A 156 2.18 15.00 -5.78
CA PRO A 156 2.34 15.70 -4.51
C PRO A 156 2.06 14.80 -3.29
N LEU A 157 1.32 13.72 -3.50
CA LEU A 157 0.90 12.74 -2.51
C LEU A 157 1.39 11.34 -2.93
N ALA A 158 2.72 11.19 -3.11
CA ALA A 158 3.31 9.90 -3.49
C ALA A 158 3.30 8.87 -2.37
N ALA A 159 3.23 9.32 -1.11
CA ALA A 159 2.99 8.46 0.05
C ALA A 159 2.23 9.22 1.14
N ILE A 160 1.34 8.49 1.80
CA ILE A 160 0.47 9.00 2.87
C ILE A 160 0.45 8.07 4.06
N GLU A 161 0.16 8.61 5.24
CA GLU A 161 -0.04 7.80 6.43
C GLU A 161 -1.09 8.38 7.39
N ASN A 162 -1.73 7.48 8.14
CA ASN A 162 -2.39 7.76 9.40
C ASN A 162 -1.71 6.88 10.47
N PRO A 163 -0.72 7.43 11.20
CA PRO A 163 0.08 6.62 12.12
C PRO A 163 -0.72 6.13 13.34
N ILE A 164 -1.80 6.84 13.72
CA ILE A 164 -2.66 6.42 14.82
C ILE A 164 -3.41 5.13 14.48
N LYS A 165 -3.90 5.03 13.24
CA LYS A 165 -4.61 3.83 12.74
C LYS A 165 -3.67 2.83 12.06
N LYS A 166 -2.38 3.13 11.96
CA LYS A 166 -1.37 2.32 11.26
C LYS A 166 -1.78 2.02 9.81
N ILE A 167 -2.32 3.04 9.12
CA ILE A 167 -2.73 2.93 7.71
C ILE A 167 -1.76 3.75 6.86
N TYR A 168 -1.19 3.10 5.86
CA TYR A 168 -0.16 3.65 4.96
C TYR A 168 -0.57 3.47 3.52
N GLY A 169 -0.15 4.39 2.66
CA GLY A 169 -0.39 4.29 1.22
C GLY A 169 0.83 4.74 0.44
N LEU A 170 1.14 4.01 -0.63
CA LEU A 170 2.19 4.31 -1.60
C LEU A 170 1.58 4.39 -3.00
N GLN A 171 1.80 5.49 -3.72
CA GLN A 171 1.37 5.62 -5.10
C GLN A 171 2.26 4.84 -6.06
N PHE A 172 3.50 4.58 -5.67
CA PHE A 172 4.48 3.80 -6.40
C PHE A 172 4.50 2.32 -5.95
N HIS A 173 5.21 1.51 -6.72
CA HIS A 173 5.32 0.06 -6.52
C HIS A 173 6.63 -0.30 -5.80
N PRO A 174 6.62 -0.59 -4.49
CA PRO A 174 7.82 -1.00 -3.76
C PRO A 174 8.29 -2.41 -4.10
N GLU A 175 7.39 -3.25 -4.65
CA GLU A 175 7.63 -4.65 -4.96
C GLU A 175 8.41 -4.89 -6.25
N VAL A 176 8.59 -3.87 -7.08
CA VAL A 176 9.29 -4.00 -8.37
C VAL A 176 10.75 -3.59 -8.26
N ILE A 177 11.60 -4.20 -9.09
CA ILE A 177 13.06 -3.99 -9.07
C ILE A 177 13.46 -2.53 -9.35
N HIS A 178 12.61 -1.77 -10.01
CA HIS A 178 12.87 -0.38 -10.36
C HIS A 178 12.70 0.61 -9.20
N THR A 179 12.09 0.17 -8.09
CA THR A 179 12.06 0.92 -6.83
C THR A 179 13.26 0.51 -5.97
N VAL A 180 14.28 1.36 -5.98
CA VAL A 180 15.62 1.03 -5.43
C VAL A 180 15.58 0.67 -3.94
N GLU A 181 14.83 1.40 -3.13
CA GLU A 181 14.69 1.16 -1.67
C GLU A 181 13.41 0.38 -1.33
N GLY A 182 12.76 -0.25 -2.33
CA GLY A 182 11.46 -0.90 -2.16
C GLY A 182 11.45 -2.03 -1.12
N GLU A 183 12.51 -2.83 -1.09
CA GLU A 183 12.67 -3.90 -0.08
C GLU A 183 12.72 -3.33 1.34
N LYS A 184 13.44 -2.22 1.55
CA LYS A 184 13.53 -1.57 2.85
C LYS A 184 12.18 -1.02 3.31
N ILE A 185 11.43 -0.40 2.40
CA ILE A 185 10.08 0.10 2.67
C ILE A 185 9.15 -1.05 3.11
N LEU A 186 9.18 -2.18 2.39
CA LEU A 186 8.40 -3.36 2.77
C LEU A 186 8.85 -3.95 4.10
N LYS A 187 10.15 -4.05 4.36
CA LYS A 187 10.68 -4.48 5.68
C LYS A 187 10.22 -3.57 6.82
N ASN A 188 10.22 -2.26 6.61
CA ASN A 188 9.73 -1.32 7.61
C ASN A 188 8.24 -1.55 7.91
N PHE A 189 7.41 -1.79 6.89
CA PHE A 189 6.01 -2.15 7.12
C PHE A 189 5.87 -3.46 7.90
N LEU A 190 6.67 -4.47 7.60
CA LEU A 190 6.58 -5.79 8.22
C LEU A 190 7.07 -5.83 9.67
N PHE A 191 8.06 -5.01 10.05
CA PHE A 191 8.78 -5.15 11.31
C PHE A 191 8.79 -3.91 12.20
N LYS A 192 8.43 -2.74 11.68
CA LYS A 192 8.47 -1.47 12.43
C LYS A 192 7.09 -0.85 12.67
N ILE A 193 6.06 -1.33 11.98
CA ILE A 193 4.68 -0.87 12.08
C ILE A 193 3.82 -1.93 12.73
#